data_cc436ee996a8d40bcddd1b1744ec650a
#
_entry.id   cc436ee996a8d40bcddd1b1744ec650a
#
_cell.length_a   1.000
_cell.length_b   1.000
_cell.length_c   1.000
_cell.angle_alpha   90.00
_cell.angle_beta   90.00
_cell.angle_gamma   90.00
#
_symmetry.space_group_name_H-M   'P 1'
#
loop_
_entity.id
_entity.type
_entity.pdbx_description
1 polymer ?
#
loop_
_entity_poly.entity_id
_entity_poly.type
_entity_poly.pdbx_seq_one_letter_code
_entity_poly.pdbx_strand_id
1 'polypeptide(L)' 'MIQVKFFASLRERMGKAECSIPSEQIHNVNDVWSSLADFAMPANILVAINHEYVGRDHAVRDGDEIAFFPPVTGG' A
#
# COMPACT_ATOMS: atom_id res chain seq x y z
N MET A 1 14.33 1.66 3.54
CA MET A 1 13.28 0.67 3.26
C MET A 1 11.92 1.24 3.55
N ILE A 2 10.93 0.80 2.83
CA ILE A 2 9.54 1.16 3.05
C ILE A 2 8.83 -0.09 3.55
N GLN A 3 8.12 0.03 4.67
CA GLN A 3 7.32 -1.06 5.22
C GLN A 3 5.96 -1.04 4.57
N VAL A 4 5.50 -2.19 4.06
CA VAL A 4 4.20 -2.29 3.40
C VAL A 4 3.37 -3.33 4.13
N LYS A 5 2.12 -2.99 4.42
CA LYS A 5 1.19 -3.89 5.09
C LYS A 5 -0.08 -4.05 4.29
N PHE A 6 -0.60 -5.27 4.28
CA PHE A 6 -1.85 -5.60 3.60
C PHE A 6 -2.84 -6.15 4.61
N PHE A 7 -4.08 -5.72 4.51
CA PHE A 7 -5.13 -6.11 5.46
C PHE A 7 -6.30 -6.79 4.75
N ALA A 8 -7.01 -7.63 5.50
CA ALA A 8 -8.24 -8.29 5.08
C ALA A 8 -8.07 -9.07 3.77
N SER A 9 -8.95 -8.89 2.81
CA SER A 9 -8.91 -9.63 1.55
C SER A 9 -7.66 -9.34 0.74
N LEU A 10 -7.04 -8.19 0.92
CA LEU A 10 -5.78 -7.89 0.23
C LEU A 10 -4.65 -8.78 0.72
N ARG A 11 -4.62 -9.11 2.01
CA ARG A 11 -3.63 -10.02 2.55
C ARG A 11 -3.67 -11.36 1.82
N GLU A 12 -4.86 -11.87 1.60
CA GLU A 12 -5.05 -13.14 0.90
C GLU A 12 -4.63 -13.01 -0.57
N ARG A 13 -5.05 -11.93 -1.21
CA ARG A 13 -4.77 -11.72 -2.63
C ARG A 13 -3.28 -11.52 -2.91
N MET A 14 -2.58 -10.82 -2.04
CA MET A 14 -1.15 -10.58 -2.19
C MET A 14 -0.30 -11.74 -1.69
N GLY A 15 -0.89 -12.68 -0.94
CA GLY A 15 -0.18 -13.83 -0.41
C GLY A 15 0.74 -13.52 0.75
N LYS A 16 0.61 -12.34 1.36
CA LYS A 16 1.46 -11.94 2.48
C LYS A 16 0.77 -10.83 3.27
N ALA A 17 1.09 -10.75 4.56
CA ALA A 17 0.54 -9.71 5.43
C ALA A 17 1.37 -8.44 5.42
N GLU A 18 2.67 -8.57 5.22
CA GLU A 18 3.58 -7.42 5.19
C GLU A 18 4.85 -7.76 4.45
N CYS A 19 5.54 -6.72 3.99
CA CYS A 19 6.85 -6.86 3.37
C CYS A 19 7.58 -5.52 3.46
N SER A 20 8.87 -5.56 3.11
CA SER A 20 9.68 -4.35 3.03
C SER A 20 10.20 -4.22 1.60
N ILE A 21 10.23 -3.01 1.09
CA ILE A 21 10.76 -2.75 -0.24
C ILE A 21 11.82 -1.65 -0.18
N PRO A 22 12.79 -1.65 -1.10
CA PRO A 22 13.75 -0.54 -1.19
C PRO A 22 13.03 0.74 -1.56
N SER A 23 13.49 1.85 -1.01
CA SER A 23 12.89 3.15 -1.31
C SER A 23 13.36 3.75 -2.63
N GLU A 24 14.37 3.16 -3.25
CA GLU A 24 14.91 3.65 -4.52
C GLU A 24 13.85 3.54 -5.61
N GLN A 25 13.68 4.62 -6.37
CA GLN A 25 12.71 4.71 -7.46
C GLN A 25 11.25 4.68 -7.01
N ILE A 26 11.00 4.79 -5.71
CA ILE A 26 9.66 4.92 -5.17
C ILE A 26 9.42 6.38 -4.82
N HIS A 27 8.47 7.01 -5.48
CA HIS A 27 8.17 8.42 -5.28
C HIS A 27 6.79 8.62 -4.64
N ASN A 28 5.85 7.74 -4.92
CA ASN A 28 4.47 7.89 -4.43
C ASN A 28 3.83 6.52 -4.20
N VAL A 29 2.58 6.55 -3.74
CA VAL A 29 1.82 5.34 -3.43
C VAL A 29 1.68 4.43 -4.65
N ASN A 30 1.44 5.00 -5.82
CA ASN A 30 1.31 4.20 -7.04
C ASN A 30 2.59 3.42 -7.33
N ASP A 31 3.75 4.01 -7.08
CA ASP A 31 5.02 3.32 -7.28
C ASP A 31 5.15 2.12 -6.34
N VAL A 32 4.70 2.28 -5.09
CA VAL A 32 4.72 1.16 -4.14
C VAL A 32 3.86 0.01 -4.67
N TRP A 33 2.66 0.31 -5.09
CA TRP A 33 1.76 -0.72 -5.61
C TRP A 33 2.37 -1.41 -6.83
N SER A 34 2.90 -0.64 -7.77
CA SER A 34 3.47 -1.17 -9.01
C SER A 34 4.67 -2.09 -8.75
N SER A 35 5.41 -1.85 -7.68
CA SER A 35 6.56 -2.69 -7.35
C SER A 35 6.15 -4.03 -6.74
N LEU A 36 4.91 -4.15 -6.28
CA LEU A 36 4.44 -5.34 -5.55
C LEU A 36 3.40 -6.15 -6.30
N ALA A 37 2.65 -5.54 -7.20
CA ALA A 37 1.56 -6.19 -7.90
C ALA A 37 1.71 -6.02 -9.40
N ASP A 38 1.27 -7.04 -10.13
CA ASP A 38 1.27 -7.01 -11.59
C ASP A 38 -0.10 -6.63 -12.15
N PHE A 39 -0.97 -6.12 -11.30
CA PHE A 39 -2.30 -5.66 -11.71
C PHE A 39 -2.55 -4.28 -11.10
N ALA A 40 -3.47 -3.53 -11.70
CA ALA A 40 -3.77 -2.18 -11.25
C ALA A 40 -4.42 -2.19 -9.87
N MET A 41 -4.12 -1.17 -9.07
CA MET A 41 -4.73 -1.03 -7.76
C MET A 41 -6.24 -0.85 -7.91
N PRO A 42 -7.06 -1.68 -7.26
CA PRO A 42 -8.51 -1.50 -7.33
C PRO A 42 -8.93 -0.11 -6.88
N ALA A 43 -9.99 0.41 -7.51
CA ALA A 43 -10.40 1.80 -7.29
C ALA A 43 -10.84 2.06 -5.85
N ASN A 44 -11.30 1.04 -5.15
CA ASN A 44 -11.85 1.18 -3.80
C ASN A 44 -10.85 0.87 -2.69
N ILE A 45 -9.57 0.69 -3.00
CA ILE A 45 -8.56 0.43 -1.98
C ILE A 45 -8.25 1.72 -1.24
N LEU A 46 -8.17 1.61 0.08
CA LEU A 46 -7.76 2.70 0.95
C LEU A 46 -6.28 2.58 1.27
N VAL A 47 -5.63 3.71 1.42
CA VAL A 47 -4.20 3.76 1.70
C VAL A 47 -3.95 4.67 2.90
N ALA A 48 -3.05 4.23 3.78
CA ALA A 48 -2.59 5.07 4.88
C ALA A 48 -1.08 5.04 4.93
N ILE A 49 -0.47 6.19 5.20
CA ILE A 49 0.97 6.30 5.45
C ILE A 49 1.15 6.80 6.86
N ASN A 50 1.91 6.04 7.65
CA ASN A 50 2.17 6.38 9.06
C ASN A 50 0.86 6.67 9.81
N HIS A 51 -0.16 5.85 9.54
CA HIS A 51 -1.47 5.88 10.20
C HIS A 51 -2.37 7.04 9.76
N GLU A 52 -2.05 7.71 8.65
CA GLU A 52 -2.91 8.76 8.10
C GLU A 52 -3.38 8.37 6.70
N TYR A 53 -4.67 8.53 6.44
CA TYR A 53 -5.22 8.27 5.11
C TYR A 53 -4.66 9.24 4.09
N VAL A 54 -4.27 8.72 2.94
CA VAL A 54 -3.68 9.53 1.87
C VAL A 54 -4.22 9.08 0.51
N GLY A 55 -4.00 9.91 -0.49
CA GLY A 55 -4.35 9.57 -1.87
C GLY A 55 -3.27 8.74 -2.54
N ARG A 56 -3.58 8.24 -3.72
CA ARG A 56 -2.69 7.32 -4.45
C ARG A 56 -1.44 7.98 -5.00
N ASP A 57 -1.46 9.27 -5.15
CA ASP A 57 -0.32 10.04 -5.64
C ASP A 57 0.48 10.70 -4.52
N HIS A 58 0.13 10.40 -3.28
CA HIS A 58 0.83 10.94 -2.13
C HIS A 58 2.29 10.48 -2.12
N ALA A 59 3.20 11.39 -1.77
CA ALA A 59 4.62 11.08 -1.74
C ALA A 59 4.95 10.04 -0.67
N VAL A 60 5.86 9.14 -1.01
CA VAL A 60 6.35 8.10 -0.08
C VAL A 60 7.86 8.28 0.06
N ARG A 61 8.35 8.18 1.27
CA ARG A 61 9.76 8.38 1.59
C ARG A 61 10.34 7.18 2.30
N ASP A 62 11.66 7.08 2.26
CA ASP A 62 12.36 6.05 3.02
C ASP A 62 11.97 6.12 4.49
N GLY A 63 11.71 4.96 5.06
CA GLY A 63 11.28 4.87 6.46
C GLY A 63 9.79 4.90 6.68
N ASP A 64 9.00 5.21 5.65
CA ASP A 64 7.55 5.25 5.79
C ASP A 64 6.96 3.85 5.94
N GLU A 65 5.83 3.79 6.64
CA GLU A 65 5.00 2.60 6.74
C GLU A 65 3.71 2.87 5.96
N ILE A 66 3.47 2.08 4.93
CA ILE A 66 2.28 2.23 4.10
C ILE A 66 1.37 1.01 4.28
N ALA A 67 0.08 1.25 4.40
CA ALA A 67 -0.92 0.20 4.56
C ALA A 67 -1.95 0.29 3.46
N PHE A 68 -2.26 -0.86 2.87
CA PHE A 68 -3.31 -1.00 1.88
C PHE A 68 -4.42 -1.86 2.47
N PHE A 69 -5.65 -1.42 2.34
CA PHE A 69 -6.77 -2.19 2.84
C PHE A 69 -8.05 -1.90 2.06
N PRO A 70 -8.94 -2.89 1.97
CA PRO A 70 -10.21 -2.67 1.30
C PRO A 70 -11.09 -1.76 2.15
N PRO A 71 -12.08 -1.10 1.53
CA PRO A 71 -12.99 -0.26 2.28
C PRO A 71 -13.75 -1.08 3.29
N VAL A 72 -14.02 -0.47 4.44
CA VAL A 72 -14.91 -1.09 5.42
C VAL A 72 -16.33 -0.94 4.88
N THR A 73 -16.87 -2.04 4.40
CA THR A 73 -18.29 -2.06 4.07
C THR A 73 -19.00 -2.10 5.40
N GLY A 74 -19.52 -0.96 5.83
CA GLY A 74 -20.28 -0.88 7.03
C GLY A 74 -21.47 -1.82 6.91
N GLY A 75 -21.30 -2.96 7.46
CA GLY A 75 -22.34 -3.98 7.43
C GLY A 75 -23.46 -3.64 8.33
#